data_b39e6cb72ce24c274300d58465778169
#
_entry.id   b39e6cb72ce24c274300d58465778169
#
_cell.length_a   1.000
_cell.length_b   1.000
_cell.length_c   1.000
_cell.angle_alpha   90.00
_cell.angle_beta   90.00
_cell.angle_gamma   90.00
#
_symmetry.space_group_name_H-M   'P 1'
#
loop_
_entity.id
_entity.type
_entity.pdbx_description
1 polymer ?
#
loop_
_entity_poly.entity_id
_entity_poly.type
_entity_poly.pdbx_seq_one_letter_code
_entity_poly.pdbx_strand_id
1 'polypeptide(L)'
;PDSNCVANFSPIMNFSGTLDGNGFYIAGLCLKDSEQLEMLLSPAIFYHTEKAIFKNLTLKNIFVSSESSERTAVLVNNSSISLEMDNIELYNITVVAKGYASSGILVSELNNDTANVAKFNRIKGSDLNLLIYGDGSVGGLIGYSSGNKPTEITNSSIQLNVTHLNTTEEKPVSLNFGGLIGETYGAKFKNDSLVLNVSLKNSNFPQETFKFGGFVGNAFGKIFVDDVTVSGNIESLEEISQEEMPYTPIYLGGILGSADGDTIIINNAKISSNFKFSHTNPSELFVGSAIGYVYATTLNMQNVTYDGEISFENSSSDNISLGGFVGIYSTPEYNYNSSSSTATQENLEMKGKINFSLLQDSYRTPINLQMGGVFGTYQGYDENPYQLMFNDIKVSGNITLDAAGSAPYIGGIVGNLQAGINEVNVQNSDISASISAKAIYTQIGGLFGAVTTNSISL
;
A
#
# COMPACT_ATOMS: atom_id res chain seq x y z
N PRO A 1 -10.87 22.75 7.34
CA PRO A 1 -9.93 23.79 7.83
C PRO A 1 -9.50 24.69 6.68
N ASP A 2 -9.25 25.98 6.99
CA ASP A 2 -8.90 26.97 5.99
C ASP A 2 -7.40 26.97 5.72
N SER A 3 -6.99 26.78 4.48
CA SER A 3 -5.58 26.85 4.04
C SER A 3 -4.94 28.25 4.29
N ASN A 4 -5.77 29.29 4.38
CA ASN A 4 -5.33 30.65 4.68
C ASN A 4 -5.21 30.95 6.17
N CYS A 5 -5.34 29.94 7.03
CA CYS A 5 -5.22 30.16 8.47
C CYS A 5 -3.82 30.67 8.86
N VAL A 6 -3.78 31.48 9.89
CA VAL A 6 -2.52 31.96 10.48
C VAL A 6 -2.07 30.98 11.55
N ALA A 7 -0.77 30.64 11.57
CA ALA A 7 -0.20 29.77 12.61
C ALA A 7 -0.55 30.32 14.00
N ASN A 8 -1.14 29.47 14.83
CA ASN A 8 -1.64 29.86 16.15
C ASN A 8 -1.13 28.96 17.29
N PHE A 9 -0.17 28.11 16.99
CA PHE A 9 0.42 27.23 17.99
C PHE A 9 1.89 26.93 17.61
N SER A 10 2.75 26.94 18.63
CA SER A 10 4.16 26.51 18.50
C SER A 10 4.34 25.14 19.13
N PRO A 11 5.10 24.24 18.53
CA PRO A 11 5.28 22.87 19.03
C PRO A 11 5.85 22.82 20.46
N ILE A 12 5.34 21.90 21.26
CA ILE A 12 5.95 21.53 22.54
C ILE A 12 7.18 20.68 22.24
N MET A 13 8.37 21.15 22.63
CA MET A 13 9.65 20.57 22.22
C MET A 13 9.84 19.13 22.64
N ASN A 14 9.61 18.81 23.91
CA ASN A 14 9.76 17.46 24.43
C ASN A 14 8.58 17.09 25.33
N PHE A 15 8.10 15.89 25.18
CA PHE A 15 7.02 15.36 26.00
C PHE A 15 7.30 13.91 26.38
N SER A 16 7.16 13.62 27.68
CA SER A 16 7.14 12.26 28.21
C SER A 16 6.03 12.14 29.25
N GLY A 17 5.43 10.96 29.37
CA GLY A 17 4.34 10.71 30.31
C GLY A 17 2.98 10.56 29.62
N THR A 18 1.90 10.85 30.32
CA THR A 18 0.53 10.60 29.87
C THR A 18 -0.23 11.90 29.69
N LEU A 19 -0.81 12.06 28.50
CA LEU A 19 -1.86 13.04 28.23
C LEU A 19 -3.20 12.31 28.12
N ASP A 20 -4.05 12.47 29.14
CA ASP A 20 -5.42 11.96 29.13
C ASP A 20 -6.38 13.09 28.80
N GLY A 21 -7.00 13.01 27.62
CA GLY A 21 -7.98 14.00 27.19
C GLY A 21 -9.27 13.99 28.01
N ASN A 22 -9.53 12.91 28.74
CA ASN A 22 -10.70 12.76 29.62
C ASN A 22 -12.02 13.18 28.93
N GLY A 23 -12.13 12.91 27.63
CA GLY A 23 -13.28 13.31 26.81
C GLY A 23 -13.26 14.77 26.33
N PHE A 24 -12.22 15.53 26.63
CA PHE A 24 -12.03 16.86 26.05
C PHE A 24 -11.40 16.79 24.67
N TYR A 25 -11.41 17.93 23.97
CA TYR A 25 -10.89 18.03 22.61
C TYR A 25 -9.88 19.17 22.46
N ILE A 26 -8.98 18.99 21.51
CA ILE A 26 -8.13 20.04 20.97
C ILE A 26 -8.67 20.40 19.59
N ALA A 27 -8.96 21.67 19.35
CA ALA A 27 -9.59 22.11 18.11
C ALA A 27 -9.11 23.47 17.62
N GLY A 28 -9.31 23.71 16.31
CA GLY A 28 -9.07 25.02 15.70
C GLY A 28 -7.58 25.38 15.58
N LEU A 29 -6.70 24.38 15.57
CA LEU A 29 -5.27 24.64 15.40
C LEU A 29 -4.92 24.82 13.92
N CYS A 30 -4.05 25.79 13.68
CA CYS A 30 -3.33 25.98 12.46
C CYS A 30 -1.84 25.78 12.74
N LEU A 31 -1.32 24.63 12.34
CA LEU A 31 0.07 24.25 12.56
C LEU A 31 0.86 24.50 11.26
N LYS A 32 1.87 25.35 11.34
CA LYS A 32 2.78 25.64 10.23
C LYS A 32 4.22 25.60 10.75
N ASP A 33 5.16 25.54 9.83
CA ASP A 33 6.58 25.67 10.16
C ASP A 33 6.80 26.90 11.05
N SER A 34 7.61 26.75 12.07
CA SER A 34 7.94 27.83 12.99
C SER A 34 9.43 27.84 13.31
N GLU A 35 9.98 29.03 13.49
CA GLU A 35 11.35 29.19 13.97
C GLU A 35 11.38 29.35 15.48
N GLN A 36 12.13 28.48 16.15
CA GLN A 36 12.44 28.63 17.58
C GLN A 36 13.93 28.40 17.78
N LEU A 37 14.58 29.27 18.50
CA LEU A 37 16.00 29.18 18.84
C LEU A 37 16.90 28.96 17.60
N GLU A 38 16.62 29.68 16.52
CA GLU A 38 17.31 29.57 15.23
C GLU A 38 17.13 28.19 14.55
N MET A 39 16.19 27.37 14.99
CA MET A 39 15.83 26.09 14.37
C MET A 39 14.45 26.19 13.71
N LEU A 40 14.35 25.68 12.50
CA LEU A 40 13.07 25.49 11.83
C LEU A 40 12.39 24.25 12.41
N LEU A 41 11.23 24.43 13.01
CA LEU A 41 10.47 23.35 13.61
C LEU A 41 9.36 22.87 12.66
N SER A 42 9.35 21.59 12.44
CA SER A 42 8.28 20.91 11.70
C SER A 42 6.94 21.00 12.45
N PRO A 43 5.82 21.18 11.74
CA PRO A 43 4.52 21.39 12.33
C PRO A 43 4.00 20.14 13.03
N ALA A 44 3.76 20.25 14.33
CA ALA A 44 3.07 19.26 15.16
C ALA A 44 2.64 19.89 16.50
N ILE A 45 1.79 19.22 17.28
CA ILE A 45 1.54 19.62 18.67
C ILE A 45 2.77 19.33 19.54
N PHE A 46 3.36 18.13 19.37
CA PHE A 46 4.59 17.74 20.06
C PHE A 46 5.70 17.50 19.04
N TYR A 47 6.81 18.22 19.16
CA TYR A 47 7.95 18.07 18.27
C TYR A 47 8.69 16.75 18.49
N HIS A 48 8.93 16.40 19.76
CA HIS A 48 9.56 15.14 20.13
C HIS A 48 8.88 14.51 21.34
N THR A 49 8.75 13.16 21.30
CA THR A 49 8.21 12.41 22.44
C THR A 49 9.09 11.23 22.81
N GLU A 50 9.14 10.93 24.12
CA GLU A 50 9.78 9.75 24.68
C GLU A 50 8.83 9.10 25.69
N LYS A 51 8.51 7.80 25.53
CA LYS A 51 7.59 7.07 26.44
C LYS A 51 6.28 7.81 26.65
N ALA A 52 5.65 8.26 25.58
CA ALA A 52 4.43 9.03 25.64
C ALA A 52 3.18 8.16 25.51
N ILE A 53 2.16 8.50 26.28
CA ILE A 53 0.84 7.89 26.23
C ILE A 53 -0.20 8.98 25.96
N PHE A 54 -0.95 8.87 24.89
CA PHE A 54 -2.08 9.73 24.56
C PHE A 54 -3.36 8.91 24.63
N LYS A 55 -4.35 9.35 25.38
CA LYS A 55 -5.60 8.61 25.49
C LYS A 55 -6.83 9.49 25.68
N ASN A 56 -8.00 8.96 25.25
CA ASN A 56 -9.29 9.62 25.42
C ASN A 56 -9.30 11.06 24.89
N LEU A 57 -8.70 11.29 23.71
CA LEU A 57 -8.47 12.61 23.15
C LEU A 57 -9.17 12.74 21.79
N THR A 58 -9.87 13.87 21.59
CA THR A 58 -10.42 14.24 20.31
C THR A 58 -9.61 15.39 19.70
N LEU A 59 -9.17 15.22 18.45
CA LEU A 59 -8.51 16.25 17.65
C LEU A 59 -9.46 16.67 16.52
N LYS A 60 -9.82 17.94 16.43
CA LYS A 60 -10.79 18.37 15.42
C LYS A 60 -10.54 19.76 14.85
N ASN A 61 -10.96 19.94 13.57
CA ASN A 61 -10.83 21.23 12.87
C ASN A 61 -9.38 21.73 12.88
N ILE A 62 -8.44 20.88 12.48
CA ILE A 62 -7.01 21.17 12.49
C ILE A 62 -6.50 21.22 11.05
N PHE A 63 -5.74 22.26 10.76
CA PHE A 63 -4.99 22.39 9.52
C PHE A 63 -3.49 22.32 9.82
N VAL A 64 -2.78 21.49 9.06
CA VAL A 64 -1.32 21.35 9.16
C VAL A 64 -0.71 21.51 7.79
N SER A 65 0.29 22.37 7.67
CA SER A 65 1.04 22.53 6.43
C SER A 65 2.51 22.82 6.74
N SER A 66 3.39 22.09 6.06
CA SER A 66 4.80 22.42 6.00
C SER A 66 5.14 22.96 4.60
N GLU A 67 5.97 23.98 4.52
CA GLU A 67 6.49 24.51 3.25
C GLU A 67 7.97 24.19 3.04
N SER A 68 8.68 23.94 4.12
CA SER A 68 10.13 23.78 4.11
C SER A 68 10.65 22.63 4.95
N SER A 69 9.79 21.97 5.75
CA SER A 69 10.21 20.91 6.63
C SER A 69 10.05 19.52 6.01
N GLU A 70 10.93 18.65 6.38
CA GLU A 70 10.92 17.26 5.92
C GLU A 70 9.80 16.41 6.53
N ARG A 71 9.16 16.88 7.61
CA ARG A 71 8.19 16.11 8.40
C ARG A 71 6.93 16.90 8.69
N THR A 72 5.79 16.21 8.67
CA THR A 72 4.50 16.84 8.94
C THR A 72 3.60 15.91 9.73
N ALA A 73 3.07 16.39 10.87
CA ALA A 73 2.08 15.64 11.65
C ALA A 73 1.15 16.58 12.42
N VAL A 74 0.00 16.07 12.89
CA VAL A 74 -0.88 16.81 13.79
C VAL A 74 -0.40 16.69 15.23
N LEU A 75 -0.13 15.47 15.71
CA LEU A 75 0.11 15.25 17.13
C LEU A 75 1.60 15.14 17.46
N VAL A 76 2.33 14.25 16.83
CA VAL A 76 3.73 13.96 17.15
C VAL A 76 4.58 14.02 15.88
N ASN A 77 5.60 14.88 15.87
CA ASN A 77 6.55 14.90 14.76
C ASN A 77 7.51 13.71 14.83
N ASN A 78 8.14 13.46 15.96
CA ASN A 78 9.07 12.35 16.16
C ASN A 78 8.86 11.66 17.51
N SER A 79 8.93 10.33 17.55
CA SER A 79 8.93 9.54 18.79
C SER A 79 10.07 8.54 18.82
N SER A 80 10.89 8.53 19.87
CA SER A 80 12.16 7.78 19.89
C SER A 80 12.18 6.51 20.75
N ILE A 81 11.25 6.29 21.68
CA ILE A 81 11.34 5.15 22.59
C ILE A 81 10.08 4.28 22.56
N SER A 82 8.94 4.83 22.94
CA SER A 82 7.66 4.15 22.87
C SER A 82 6.53 5.16 22.75
N LEU A 83 5.51 4.78 22.01
CA LEU A 83 4.34 5.61 21.82
C LEU A 83 3.10 4.73 21.95
N GLU A 84 2.21 5.12 22.84
CA GLU A 84 0.90 4.49 22.96
C GLU A 84 -0.20 5.52 22.71
N MET A 85 -1.13 5.18 21.84
CA MET A 85 -2.33 5.97 21.57
C MET A 85 -3.56 5.08 21.76
N ASP A 86 -4.48 5.49 22.61
CA ASP A 86 -5.67 4.71 22.90
C ASP A 86 -6.91 5.61 22.96
N ASN A 87 -7.95 5.23 22.20
CA ASN A 87 -9.19 5.97 22.11
C ASN A 87 -8.99 7.42 21.66
N ILE A 88 -8.43 7.57 20.44
CA ILE A 88 -8.21 8.87 19.79
C ILE A 88 -9.26 9.05 18.69
N GLU A 89 -9.93 10.19 18.71
CA GLU A 89 -10.88 10.58 17.66
C GLU A 89 -10.32 11.73 16.83
N LEU A 90 -10.38 11.59 15.51
CA LEU A 90 -9.90 12.56 14.53
C LEU A 90 -11.07 13.00 13.65
N TYR A 91 -11.32 14.29 13.60
CA TYR A 91 -12.44 14.81 12.84
C TYR A 91 -12.09 16.11 12.12
N ASN A 92 -12.41 16.19 10.81
CA ASN A 92 -12.18 17.37 9.99
C ASN A 92 -10.74 17.91 10.10
N ILE A 93 -9.79 17.07 9.68
CA ILE A 93 -8.37 17.37 9.70
C ILE A 93 -7.85 17.42 8.27
N THR A 94 -7.06 18.45 7.96
CA THR A 94 -6.33 18.54 6.70
C THR A 94 -4.84 18.64 6.96
N VAL A 95 -4.08 17.74 6.34
CA VAL A 95 -2.62 17.74 6.36
C VAL A 95 -2.11 17.96 4.94
N VAL A 96 -1.21 18.92 4.78
CA VAL A 96 -0.51 19.22 3.53
C VAL A 96 0.93 18.78 3.66
N ALA A 97 1.26 17.66 3.01
CA ALA A 97 2.59 17.07 3.01
C ALA A 97 3.36 17.57 1.78
N LYS A 98 4.30 18.50 1.98
CA LYS A 98 5.18 19.05 0.93
C LYS A 98 6.63 18.58 1.08
N GLY A 99 6.97 17.98 2.22
CA GLY A 99 8.34 17.57 2.53
C GLY A 99 8.79 16.31 1.81
N TYR A 100 10.08 16.03 1.91
CA TYR A 100 10.75 14.94 1.22
C TYR A 100 11.01 13.70 2.10
N ALA A 101 10.60 13.70 3.36
CA ALA A 101 10.89 12.58 4.27
C ALA A 101 9.63 11.82 4.69
N SER A 102 8.98 12.25 5.78
CA SER A 102 7.85 11.50 6.32
C SER A 102 6.71 12.40 6.75
N SER A 103 5.49 11.98 6.46
CA SER A 103 4.28 12.71 6.86
C SER A 103 3.17 11.76 7.28
N GLY A 104 2.49 12.09 8.37
CA GLY A 104 1.34 11.33 8.86
C GLY A 104 0.34 12.20 9.60
N ILE A 105 -0.92 11.83 9.63
CA ILE A 105 -1.91 12.64 10.36
C ILE A 105 -1.61 12.65 11.86
N LEU A 106 -1.32 11.51 12.48
CA LEU A 106 -0.99 11.46 13.90
C LEU A 106 0.50 11.62 14.18
N VAL A 107 1.32 10.88 13.44
CA VAL A 107 2.76 10.78 13.69
C VAL A 107 3.52 10.86 12.38
N SER A 108 4.52 11.70 12.33
CA SER A 108 5.40 11.73 11.16
C SER A 108 6.40 10.57 11.21
N GLU A 109 7.12 10.41 12.33
CA GLU A 109 8.18 9.42 12.45
C GLU A 109 8.17 8.69 13.80
N LEU A 110 8.23 7.35 13.73
CA LEU A 110 8.39 6.46 14.88
C LEU A 110 9.73 5.74 14.80
N ASN A 111 10.56 5.92 15.80
CA ASN A 111 11.84 5.21 15.95
C ASN A 111 11.76 4.27 17.17
N ASN A 112 11.29 3.04 16.94
CA ASN A 112 11.07 2.06 17.99
C ASN A 112 12.34 1.22 18.27
N ASP A 113 13.42 1.86 18.66
CA ASP A 113 14.73 1.20 18.85
C ASP A 113 14.82 0.26 20.05
N THR A 114 13.77 0.19 20.86
CA THR A 114 13.78 -0.51 22.13
C THR A 114 12.88 -1.74 22.14
N ALA A 115 12.87 -2.45 23.27
CA ALA A 115 11.99 -3.60 23.51
C ALA A 115 10.47 -3.28 23.49
N ASN A 116 10.11 -2.02 23.34
CA ASN A 116 8.72 -1.57 23.42
C ASN A 116 8.08 -1.51 22.03
N VAL A 117 6.82 -1.90 21.97
CA VAL A 117 5.95 -1.84 20.79
C VAL A 117 5.25 -0.50 20.78
N ALA A 118 5.21 0.17 19.61
CA ALA A 118 4.30 1.31 19.45
C ALA A 118 2.88 0.79 19.24
N LYS A 119 1.92 1.31 19.98
CA LYS A 119 0.54 0.82 19.97
C LYS A 119 -0.44 1.93 19.67
N PHE A 120 -1.30 1.65 18.71
CA PHE A 120 -2.42 2.50 18.31
C PHE A 120 -3.69 1.68 18.42
N ASN A 121 -4.50 1.94 19.42
CA ASN A 121 -5.71 1.19 19.69
C ASN A 121 -6.93 2.12 19.67
N ARG A 122 -8.01 1.68 19.05
CA ARG A 122 -9.27 2.43 18.97
C ARG A 122 -9.10 3.85 18.40
N ILE A 123 -8.38 3.96 17.29
CA ILE A 123 -8.26 5.21 16.54
C ILE A 123 -9.46 5.33 15.60
N LYS A 124 -10.21 6.40 15.69
CA LYS A 124 -11.32 6.71 14.80
C LYS A 124 -11.04 7.97 14.03
N GLY A 125 -11.21 7.92 12.72
CA GLY A 125 -10.99 9.07 11.85
C GLY A 125 -12.08 9.25 10.82
N SER A 126 -12.62 10.46 10.71
CA SER A 126 -13.56 10.85 9.66
C SER A 126 -13.26 12.27 9.16
N ASP A 127 -13.63 12.53 7.91
CA ASP A 127 -13.31 13.80 7.25
C ASP A 127 -11.82 14.15 7.28
N LEU A 128 -10.98 13.14 7.12
CA LEU A 128 -9.54 13.30 7.06
C LEU A 128 -9.12 13.57 5.61
N ASN A 129 -8.34 14.62 5.41
CA ASN A 129 -7.85 15.02 4.09
C ASN A 129 -6.33 15.11 4.11
N LEU A 130 -5.69 14.41 3.18
CA LEU A 130 -4.25 14.41 3.00
C LEU A 130 -3.92 14.91 1.60
N LEU A 131 -3.25 16.04 1.53
CA LEU A 131 -2.79 16.67 0.29
C LEU A 131 -1.30 16.42 0.16
N ILE A 132 -0.88 15.66 -0.85
CA ILE A 132 0.52 15.25 -1.04
C ILE A 132 1.10 16.03 -2.21
N TYR A 133 2.22 16.72 -1.96
CA TYR A 133 3.00 17.45 -2.97
C TYR A 133 4.44 16.95 -3.09
N GLY A 134 4.92 16.22 -2.09
CA GLY A 134 6.30 15.75 -2.00
C GLY A 134 6.46 14.26 -2.26
N ASP A 135 7.64 13.77 -2.01
CA ASP A 135 8.03 12.37 -2.01
C ASP A 135 8.21 11.83 -0.57
N GLY A 136 8.83 10.65 -0.45
CA GLY A 136 9.12 10.03 0.84
C GLY A 136 7.99 9.11 1.33
N SER A 137 7.84 9.01 2.65
CA SER A 137 6.91 8.07 3.29
C SER A 137 5.70 8.80 3.87
N VAL A 138 4.54 8.63 3.24
CA VAL A 138 3.31 9.32 3.63
C VAL A 138 2.25 8.34 4.08
N GLY A 139 1.75 8.52 5.30
CA GLY A 139 0.73 7.65 5.87
C GLY A 139 -0.50 8.39 6.38
N GLY A 140 -1.65 7.75 6.30
CA GLY A 140 -2.89 8.28 6.85
C GLY A 140 -2.84 8.47 8.37
N LEU A 141 -2.07 7.66 9.09
CA LEU A 141 -1.81 7.84 10.52
C LEU A 141 -0.34 8.11 10.80
N ILE A 142 0.57 7.32 10.21
CA ILE A 142 2.00 7.31 10.50
C ILE A 142 2.77 7.43 9.19
N GLY A 143 3.67 8.39 9.07
CA GLY A 143 4.52 8.53 7.89
C GLY A 143 5.53 7.40 7.77
N TYR A 144 6.39 7.26 8.77
CA TYR A 144 7.47 6.28 8.81
C TYR A 144 7.56 5.60 10.17
N SER A 145 7.77 4.30 10.18
CA SER A 145 7.95 3.52 11.40
C SER A 145 9.13 2.57 11.28
N SER A 146 10.17 2.81 12.07
CA SER A 146 11.35 1.94 12.17
C SER A 146 11.44 1.26 13.52
N GLY A 147 12.22 0.19 13.59
CA GLY A 147 12.55 -0.49 14.84
C GLY A 147 12.45 -2.01 14.77
N ASN A 148 12.93 -2.67 15.84
CA ASN A 148 12.99 -4.12 15.93
C ASN A 148 11.67 -4.80 16.31
N LYS A 149 10.63 -4.03 16.62
CA LYS A 149 9.30 -4.52 16.99
C LYS A 149 8.26 -3.95 16.06
N PRO A 150 7.25 -4.74 15.69
CA PRO A 150 6.19 -4.28 14.81
C PRO A 150 5.37 -3.17 15.48
N THR A 151 4.96 -2.18 14.69
CA THR A 151 3.94 -1.21 15.09
C THR A 151 2.58 -1.89 15.08
N GLU A 152 1.84 -1.81 16.19
CA GLU A 152 0.51 -2.41 16.32
C GLU A 152 -0.58 -1.35 16.13
N ILE A 153 -1.49 -1.58 15.17
CA ILE A 153 -2.72 -0.80 15.00
C ILE A 153 -3.88 -1.77 15.20
N THR A 154 -4.80 -1.44 16.10
CA THR A 154 -5.87 -2.37 16.45
C THR A 154 -7.19 -1.66 16.72
N ASN A 155 -8.32 -2.32 16.37
CA ASN A 155 -9.67 -1.86 16.65
C ASN A 155 -9.96 -0.44 16.11
N SER A 156 -9.37 -0.10 14.97
CA SER A 156 -9.39 1.26 14.44
C SER A 156 -10.25 1.36 13.19
N SER A 157 -10.83 2.54 12.97
CA SER A 157 -11.68 2.81 11.82
C SER A 157 -11.36 4.18 11.24
N ILE A 158 -10.85 4.20 10.01
CA ILE A 158 -10.36 5.41 9.37
C ILE A 158 -11.06 5.62 8.03
N GLN A 159 -11.56 6.84 7.82
CA GLN A 159 -12.01 7.33 6.52
C GLN A 159 -11.07 8.45 6.07
N LEU A 160 -10.36 8.24 4.97
CA LEU A 160 -9.32 9.13 4.47
C LEU A 160 -9.54 9.49 3.01
N ASN A 161 -9.49 10.77 2.71
CA ASN A 161 -9.43 11.29 1.35
C ASN A 161 -8.00 11.77 1.07
N VAL A 162 -7.46 11.37 -0.05
CA VAL A 162 -6.10 11.73 -0.46
C VAL A 162 -6.13 12.38 -1.83
N THR A 163 -5.42 13.47 -1.95
CA THR A 163 -5.18 14.12 -3.24
C THR A 163 -3.69 14.30 -3.43
N HIS A 164 -3.17 13.72 -4.48
CA HIS A 164 -1.81 13.94 -4.91
C HIS A 164 -1.79 15.12 -5.90
N LEU A 165 -1.12 16.19 -5.52
CA LEU A 165 -1.12 17.47 -6.23
C LEU A 165 0.23 17.72 -6.91
N ASN A 166 0.23 18.55 -7.93
CA ASN A 166 1.44 18.90 -8.68
C ASN A 166 2.45 19.68 -7.82
N THR A 167 3.69 19.25 -7.85
CA THR A 167 4.82 20.05 -7.39
C THR A 167 5.27 20.96 -8.54
N THR A 168 5.59 22.18 -8.22
CA THR A 168 5.73 23.24 -9.21
C THR A 168 7.01 23.19 -10.04
N GLU A 169 8.05 22.45 -9.68
CA GLU A 169 9.33 22.45 -10.44
C GLU A 169 10.16 21.16 -10.35
N GLU A 170 10.09 20.36 -9.29
CA GLU A 170 10.85 19.13 -9.17
C GLU A 170 9.89 17.95 -9.00
N LYS A 171 10.04 16.93 -9.84
CA LYS A 171 9.27 15.68 -9.68
C LYS A 171 9.76 14.97 -8.44
N PRO A 172 8.85 14.42 -7.60
CA PRO A 172 9.26 13.61 -6.46
C PRO A 172 10.11 12.43 -6.90
N VAL A 173 11.07 12.02 -6.06
CA VAL A 173 11.98 10.90 -6.37
C VAL A 173 11.27 9.58 -6.16
N SER A 174 10.73 9.35 -4.97
CA SER A 174 10.00 8.13 -4.62
C SER A 174 8.88 8.42 -3.64
N LEU A 175 7.73 7.79 -3.82
CA LEU A 175 6.60 7.95 -2.90
C LEU A 175 6.13 6.58 -2.39
N ASN A 176 6.22 6.40 -1.06
CA ASN A 176 5.63 5.29 -0.33
C ASN A 176 4.36 5.77 0.38
N PHE A 177 3.21 5.53 -0.21
CA PHE A 177 1.95 5.94 0.38
C PHE A 177 1.19 4.75 0.99
N GLY A 178 0.80 4.88 2.25
CA GLY A 178 -0.09 3.95 2.93
C GLY A 178 -1.29 4.65 3.59
N GLY A 179 -2.46 4.10 3.45
CA GLY A 179 -3.65 4.65 4.10
C GLY A 179 -3.56 4.67 5.63
N LEU A 180 -2.69 3.85 6.24
CA LEU A 180 -2.36 3.90 7.66
C LEU A 180 -0.88 4.24 7.89
N ILE A 181 0.06 3.53 7.25
CA ILE A 181 1.50 3.73 7.43
C ILE A 181 2.17 3.87 6.06
N GLY A 182 2.93 4.93 5.84
CA GLY A 182 3.68 5.14 4.60
C GLY A 182 4.74 4.07 4.40
N GLU A 183 5.64 3.92 5.39
CA GLU A 183 6.69 2.90 5.38
C GLU A 183 6.92 2.31 6.78
N THR A 184 7.17 0.99 6.85
CA THR A 184 7.39 0.31 8.14
C THR A 184 8.39 -0.84 8.05
N TYR A 185 9.10 -1.08 9.16
CA TYR A 185 9.99 -2.25 9.37
C TYR A 185 9.29 -3.41 10.11
N GLY A 186 7.99 -3.36 10.21
CA GLY A 186 7.13 -4.39 10.74
C GLY A 186 5.83 -3.80 11.25
N ALA A 187 4.72 -4.47 10.95
CA ALA A 187 3.41 -4.01 11.39
C ALA A 187 2.47 -5.17 11.74
N LYS A 188 1.54 -4.88 12.63
CA LYS A 188 0.45 -5.77 12.98
C LYS A 188 -0.86 -5.00 13.01
N PHE A 189 -1.81 -5.44 12.20
CA PHE A 189 -3.15 -4.87 12.09
C PHE A 189 -4.16 -5.90 12.55
N LYS A 190 -5.12 -5.47 13.38
CA LYS A 190 -6.18 -6.36 13.84
C LYS A 190 -7.48 -5.62 14.13
N ASN A 191 -8.59 -6.14 13.61
CA ASN A 191 -9.93 -5.55 13.72
C ASN A 191 -9.97 -4.11 13.21
N ASP A 192 -9.31 -3.85 12.08
CA ASP A 192 -9.21 -2.51 11.54
C ASP A 192 -10.05 -2.35 10.28
N SER A 193 -10.60 -1.16 10.09
CA SER A 193 -11.33 -0.79 8.87
C SER A 193 -10.80 0.50 8.26
N LEU A 194 -10.65 0.49 6.93
CA LEU A 194 -10.20 1.64 6.16
C LEU A 194 -11.13 1.88 4.98
N VAL A 195 -11.62 3.11 4.88
CA VAL A 195 -12.23 3.65 3.67
C VAL A 195 -11.28 4.68 3.08
N LEU A 196 -10.74 4.40 1.90
CA LEU A 196 -9.69 5.19 1.30
C LEU A 196 -10.09 5.66 -0.11
N ASN A 197 -10.28 6.96 -0.26
CA ASN A 197 -10.53 7.58 -1.55
C ASN A 197 -9.30 8.38 -1.97
N VAL A 198 -8.73 8.04 -3.11
CA VAL A 198 -7.49 8.64 -3.61
C VAL A 198 -7.70 9.15 -5.02
N SER A 199 -7.39 10.41 -5.23
CA SER A 199 -7.29 11.02 -6.55
C SER A 199 -5.83 11.34 -6.84
N LEU A 200 -5.30 10.68 -7.85
CA LEU A 200 -3.93 10.85 -8.32
C LEU A 200 -3.92 11.66 -9.62
N LYS A 201 -2.91 12.49 -9.76
CA LYS A 201 -2.60 13.15 -11.02
C LYS A 201 -1.45 12.43 -11.69
N ASN A 202 -1.67 11.89 -12.87
CA ASN A 202 -0.66 11.10 -13.59
C ASN A 202 0.64 11.86 -13.88
N SER A 203 0.54 13.18 -14.14
CA SER A 203 1.71 14.04 -14.34
C SER A 203 2.68 14.11 -13.16
N ASN A 204 2.28 13.58 -11.99
CA ASN A 204 3.00 13.74 -10.73
C ASN A 204 3.59 12.45 -10.19
N PHE A 205 3.57 11.36 -10.96
CA PHE A 205 4.23 10.15 -10.50
C PHE A 205 5.72 10.40 -10.23
N PRO A 206 6.26 9.80 -9.14
CA PRO A 206 7.67 9.90 -8.80
C PRO A 206 8.59 9.45 -9.94
N GLN A 207 9.83 9.90 -9.93
CA GLN A 207 10.80 9.53 -10.97
C GLN A 207 11.33 8.12 -10.81
N GLU A 208 11.44 7.61 -9.57
CA GLU A 208 12.03 6.31 -9.27
C GLU A 208 10.99 5.24 -8.95
N THR A 209 10.15 5.44 -7.94
CA THR A 209 9.16 4.43 -7.53
C THR A 209 7.90 5.03 -6.95
N PHE A 210 6.76 4.40 -7.24
CA PHE A 210 5.48 4.68 -6.58
C PHE A 210 4.93 3.39 -5.95
N LYS A 211 4.85 3.37 -4.62
CA LYS A 211 4.32 2.25 -3.83
C LYS A 211 3.09 2.71 -3.08
N PHE A 212 1.97 2.13 -3.41
CA PHE A 212 0.69 2.46 -2.83
C PHE A 212 0.06 1.24 -2.17
N GLY A 213 -0.21 1.35 -0.87
CA GLY A 213 -0.95 0.34 -0.11
C GLY A 213 -2.12 0.94 0.66
N GLY A 214 -3.23 0.23 0.72
CA GLY A 214 -4.33 0.66 1.56
C GLY A 214 -3.91 0.80 3.02
N PHE A 215 -3.18 -0.17 3.58
CA PHE A 215 -2.63 -0.07 4.93
C PHE A 215 -1.19 0.44 4.93
N VAL A 216 -0.31 -0.16 4.15
CA VAL A 216 1.11 0.18 4.12
C VAL A 216 1.61 0.38 2.71
N GLY A 217 2.27 1.51 2.45
CA GLY A 217 2.90 1.79 1.15
C GLY A 217 4.08 0.86 0.89
N ASN A 218 5.06 0.85 1.80
CA ASN A 218 6.25 0.02 1.73
C ASN A 218 6.53 -0.67 3.07
N ALA A 219 6.65 -1.98 3.05
CA ALA A 219 6.82 -2.79 4.26
C ALA A 219 8.12 -3.60 4.20
N PHE A 220 8.88 -3.58 5.28
CA PHE A 220 10.02 -4.44 5.52
C PHE A 220 9.77 -5.35 6.73
N GLY A 221 10.36 -6.54 6.74
CA GLY A 221 10.26 -7.45 7.89
C GLY A 221 8.92 -8.17 8.00
N LYS A 222 8.38 -8.28 9.21
CA LYS A 222 7.21 -9.13 9.48
C LYS A 222 5.91 -8.32 9.46
N ILE A 223 4.95 -8.75 8.65
CA ILE A 223 3.63 -8.13 8.54
C ILE A 223 2.55 -9.15 8.91
N PHE A 224 1.69 -8.76 9.84
CA PHE A 224 0.54 -9.53 10.28
C PHE A 224 -0.73 -8.72 10.12
N VAL A 225 -1.69 -9.27 9.39
CA VAL A 225 -3.00 -8.65 9.13
C VAL A 225 -4.08 -9.66 9.50
N ASP A 226 -5.00 -9.29 10.40
CA ASP A 226 -6.07 -10.18 10.83
C ASP A 226 -7.37 -9.40 11.07
N ASP A 227 -8.47 -9.90 10.51
CA ASP A 227 -9.81 -9.33 10.64
C ASP A 227 -9.89 -7.85 10.20
N VAL A 228 -9.58 -7.60 8.93
CA VAL A 228 -9.55 -6.24 8.38
C VAL A 228 -10.51 -6.04 7.22
N THR A 229 -10.94 -4.80 7.04
CA THR A 229 -11.69 -4.38 5.85
C THR A 229 -11.05 -3.18 5.18
N VAL A 230 -10.93 -3.26 3.85
CA VAL A 230 -10.44 -2.15 3.02
C VAL A 230 -11.41 -1.89 1.90
N SER A 231 -11.79 -0.64 1.73
CA SER A 231 -12.69 -0.22 0.66
C SER A 231 -12.34 1.19 0.16
N GLY A 232 -12.93 1.59 -0.95
CA GLY A 232 -12.79 2.93 -1.52
C GLY A 232 -12.32 2.92 -2.97
N ASN A 233 -12.02 4.10 -3.49
CA ASN A 233 -11.61 4.28 -4.87
C ASN A 233 -10.23 4.91 -4.93
N ILE A 234 -9.36 4.29 -5.72
CA ILE A 234 -8.02 4.78 -6.05
C ILE A 234 -8.00 5.01 -7.55
N GLU A 235 -8.00 6.27 -7.95
CA GLU A 235 -8.16 6.60 -9.36
C GLU A 235 -7.18 7.68 -9.82
N SER A 236 -6.81 7.57 -11.09
CA SER A 236 -6.09 8.57 -11.83
C SER A 236 -6.87 8.91 -13.09
N LEU A 237 -7.25 10.16 -13.25
CA LEU A 237 -8.23 10.61 -14.23
C LEU A 237 -7.68 11.56 -15.32
N GLU A 238 -6.41 11.89 -15.29
CA GLU A 238 -5.84 12.85 -16.24
C GLU A 238 -5.21 12.17 -17.45
N GLU A 239 -5.54 12.67 -18.65
CA GLU A 239 -4.79 12.35 -19.86
C GLU A 239 -3.43 13.05 -19.79
N ILE A 240 -2.34 12.28 -20.01
CA ILE A 240 -0.99 12.84 -20.10
C ILE A 240 -0.56 12.84 -21.57
N SER A 241 0.14 13.91 -21.97
CA SER A 241 0.85 13.91 -23.24
C SER A 241 1.95 12.84 -23.21
N GLN A 242 2.06 12.02 -24.26
CA GLN A 242 2.98 10.88 -24.32
C GLN A 242 4.47 11.22 -24.12
N GLU A 243 4.83 12.51 -24.18
CA GLU A 243 6.21 12.98 -24.12
C GLU A 243 6.73 13.20 -22.68
N GLU A 244 5.85 13.20 -21.66
CA GLU A 244 6.21 13.62 -20.29
C GLU A 244 6.14 12.52 -19.22
N MET A 245 5.89 11.26 -19.60
CA MET A 245 5.73 10.21 -18.61
C MET A 245 7.06 9.73 -18.02
N PRO A 246 7.21 9.79 -16.68
CA PRO A 246 8.34 9.16 -16.03
C PRO A 246 8.30 7.65 -16.19
N TYR A 247 9.44 7.04 -16.43
CA TYR A 247 9.63 5.60 -16.49
C TYR A 247 9.69 5.02 -15.06
N THR A 248 8.59 5.06 -14.35
CA THR A 248 8.49 4.80 -12.91
C THR A 248 7.84 3.44 -12.65
N PRO A 249 8.43 2.55 -11.84
CA PRO A 249 7.74 1.38 -11.32
C PRO A 249 6.56 1.76 -10.43
N ILE A 250 5.42 1.11 -10.64
CA ILE A 250 4.17 1.32 -9.88
C ILE A 250 3.75 0.01 -9.22
N TYR A 251 3.66 0.01 -7.88
CA TYR A 251 3.22 -1.13 -7.09
C TYR A 251 1.97 -0.75 -6.29
N LEU A 252 0.84 -1.40 -6.59
CA LEU A 252 -0.45 -1.06 -5.99
C LEU A 252 -1.08 -2.26 -5.29
N GLY A 253 -1.46 -2.09 -4.03
CA GLY A 253 -2.18 -3.10 -3.26
C GLY A 253 -3.23 -2.49 -2.32
N GLY A 254 -4.33 -3.17 -2.14
CA GLY A 254 -5.37 -2.73 -1.20
C GLY A 254 -4.94 -2.84 0.26
N ILE A 255 -3.94 -3.65 0.57
CA ILE A 255 -3.33 -3.76 1.90
C ILE A 255 -1.88 -3.24 1.84
N LEU A 256 -1.02 -3.84 1.01
CA LEU A 256 0.40 -3.50 0.90
C LEU A 256 0.75 -3.09 -0.54
N GLY A 257 1.39 -1.96 -0.73
CA GLY A 257 1.94 -1.57 -2.03
C GLY A 257 3.12 -2.45 -2.40
N SER A 258 4.12 -2.48 -1.54
CA SER A 258 5.30 -3.35 -1.64
C SER A 258 5.64 -3.94 -0.30
N ALA A 259 6.13 -5.17 -0.30
CA ALA A 259 6.63 -5.83 0.89
C ALA A 259 7.94 -6.57 0.59
N ASP A 260 8.98 -6.25 1.35
CA ASP A 260 10.29 -6.91 1.33
C ASP A 260 10.60 -7.42 2.74
N GLY A 261 10.41 -8.72 2.98
CA GLY A 261 10.53 -9.21 4.34
C GLY A 261 10.48 -10.73 4.48
N ASP A 262 10.66 -11.18 5.72
CA ASP A 262 10.69 -12.62 6.01
C ASP A 262 9.30 -13.27 5.95
N THR A 263 8.29 -12.60 6.51
CA THR A 263 6.99 -13.24 6.76
C THR A 263 5.84 -12.25 6.58
N ILE A 264 4.93 -12.59 5.70
CA ILE A 264 3.69 -11.85 5.47
C ILE A 264 2.52 -12.80 5.69
N ILE A 265 1.64 -12.45 6.62
CA ILE A 265 0.44 -13.21 6.96
C ILE A 265 -0.77 -12.30 6.87
N ILE A 266 -1.74 -12.68 6.04
CA ILE A 266 -3.00 -11.95 5.88
C ILE A 266 -4.15 -12.94 6.13
N ASN A 267 -4.88 -12.72 7.21
CA ASN A 267 -6.02 -13.55 7.57
C ASN A 267 -7.30 -12.71 7.65
N ASN A 268 -8.44 -13.32 7.29
CA ASN A 268 -9.76 -12.75 7.51
C ASN A 268 -9.91 -11.32 6.93
N ALA A 269 -9.43 -11.09 5.71
CA ALA A 269 -9.45 -9.77 5.08
C ALA A 269 -10.58 -9.67 4.03
N LYS A 270 -11.28 -8.53 4.05
CA LYS A 270 -12.26 -8.18 3.03
C LYS A 270 -11.79 -6.94 2.29
N ILE A 271 -11.61 -7.07 0.98
CA ILE A 271 -11.10 -6.01 0.13
C ILE A 271 -12.14 -5.71 -0.95
N SER A 272 -12.60 -4.46 -1.00
CA SER A 272 -13.54 -3.96 -2.01
C SER A 272 -13.07 -2.65 -2.64
N SER A 273 -11.76 -2.43 -2.62
CA SER A 273 -11.17 -1.26 -3.26
C SER A 273 -11.18 -1.38 -4.78
N ASN A 274 -11.45 -0.25 -5.44
CA ASN A 274 -11.37 -0.12 -6.88
C ASN A 274 -10.08 0.62 -7.25
N PHE A 275 -9.32 0.07 -8.19
CA PHE A 275 -8.14 0.68 -8.79
C PHE A 275 -8.48 1.04 -10.23
N LYS A 276 -8.61 2.33 -10.54
CA LYS A 276 -8.94 2.82 -11.89
C LYS A 276 -7.88 3.80 -12.37
N PHE A 277 -7.15 3.37 -13.36
CA PHE A 277 -6.08 4.18 -13.96
C PHE A 277 -6.28 4.26 -15.46
N SER A 278 -6.13 5.46 -16.00
CA SER A 278 -6.16 5.69 -17.44
C SER A 278 -4.88 6.38 -17.89
N HIS A 279 -4.41 6.04 -19.11
CA HIS A 279 -3.26 6.69 -19.77
C HIS A 279 -1.97 6.68 -18.92
N THR A 280 -1.62 5.53 -18.33
CA THR A 280 -0.38 5.37 -17.55
C THR A 280 0.67 4.56 -18.34
N ASN A 281 1.93 4.98 -18.28
CA ASN A 281 3.05 4.28 -18.91
C ASN A 281 4.20 4.03 -17.92
N PRO A 282 4.00 3.25 -16.86
CA PRO A 282 5.08 2.91 -15.95
C PRO A 282 6.10 1.96 -16.59
N SER A 283 7.31 1.90 -16.05
CA SER A 283 8.28 0.86 -16.45
C SER A 283 7.81 -0.53 -16.05
N GLU A 284 7.27 -0.61 -14.84
CA GLU A 284 6.69 -1.81 -14.26
C GLU A 284 5.35 -1.47 -13.62
N LEU A 285 4.39 -2.37 -13.77
CA LEU A 285 3.06 -2.22 -13.19
C LEU A 285 2.67 -3.53 -12.49
N PHE A 286 2.77 -3.55 -11.16
CA PHE A 286 2.40 -4.70 -10.37
C PHE A 286 1.23 -4.36 -9.47
N VAL A 287 0.10 -5.01 -9.69
CA VAL A 287 -1.15 -4.71 -9.01
C VAL A 287 -1.80 -5.97 -8.48
N GLY A 288 -2.16 -5.93 -7.20
CA GLY A 288 -3.00 -6.94 -6.56
C GLY A 288 -4.01 -6.29 -5.63
N SER A 289 -5.17 -6.88 -5.48
CA SER A 289 -6.14 -6.31 -4.54
C SER A 289 -5.62 -6.29 -3.10
N ALA A 290 -4.80 -7.26 -2.73
CA ALA A 290 -4.12 -7.28 -1.43
C ALA A 290 -2.72 -6.68 -1.50
N ILE A 291 -1.86 -7.15 -2.41
CA ILE A 291 -0.45 -6.77 -2.44
C ILE A 291 0.00 -6.53 -3.89
N GLY A 292 0.66 -5.38 -4.15
CA GLY A 292 1.24 -5.09 -5.46
C GLY A 292 2.49 -5.93 -5.73
N TYR A 293 3.49 -5.82 -4.88
CA TYR A 293 4.78 -6.52 -4.99
C TYR A 293 5.17 -7.19 -3.68
N VAL A 294 5.63 -8.44 -3.75
CA VAL A 294 6.15 -9.18 -2.58
C VAL A 294 7.49 -9.81 -2.92
N TYR A 295 8.47 -9.58 -2.04
CA TYR A 295 9.72 -10.32 -1.97
C TYR A 295 9.86 -10.89 -0.55
N ALA A 296 9.49 -12.16 -0.36
CA ALA A 296 9.42 -12.76 0.97
C ALA A 296 9.68 -14.26 0.99
N THR A 297 10.16 -14.77 2.13
CA THR A 297 10.30 -16.22 2.36
C THR A 297 8.98 -16.92 2.63
N THR A 298 8.03 -16.20 3.25
CA THR A 298 6.70 -16.73 3.59
C THR A 298 5.63 -15.74 3.23
N LEU A 299 4.65 -16.19 2.44
CA LEU A 299 3.42 -15.47 2.16
C LEU A 299 2.22 -16.39 2.41
N ASN A 300 1.50 -16.17 3.48
CA ASN A 300 0.29 -16.91 3.80
C ASN A 300 -0.92 -15.99 3.77
N MET A 301 -1.92 -16.35 2.97
CA MET A 301 -3.22 -15.67 2.96
C MET A 301 -4.32 -16.70 3.25
N GLN A 302 -5.19 -16.38 4.20
CA GLN A 302 -6.30 -17.25 4.59
C GLN A 302 -7.59 -16.45 4.80
N ASN A 303 -8.71 -16.96 4.29
CA ASN A 303 -10.03 -16.32 4.40
C ASN A 303 -10.03 -14.88 3.83
N VAL A 304 -9.46 -14.68 2.65
CA VAL A 304 -9.40 -13.36 2.01
C VAL A 304 -10.40 -13.29 0.87
N THR A 305 -11.20 -12.24 0.87
CA THR A 305 -12.16 -11.97 -0.22
C THR A 305 -11.85 -10.68 -0.93
N TYR A 306 -11.97 -10.70 -2.26
CA TYR A 306 -11.90 -9.53 -3.10
C TYR A 306 -13.18 -9.37 -3.93
N ASP A 307 -13.81 -8.19 -3.81
CA ASP A 307 -15.01 -7.82 -4.57
C ASP A 307 -14.91 -6.35 -4.99
N GLY A 308 -14.02 -6.06 -5.91
CA GLY A 308 -13.74 -4.74 -6.44
C GLY A 308 -13.33 -4.80 -7.92
N GLU A 309 -12.75 -3.73 -8.42
CA GLU A 309 -12.30 -3.64 -9.81
C GLU A 309 -10.84 -3.15 -9.88
N ILE A 310 -9.99 -3.89 -10.60
CA ILE A 310 -8.68 -3.46 -11.05
C ILE A 310 -8.81 -3.13 -12.53
N SER A 311 -8.72 -1.86 -12.91
CA SER A 311 -8.92 -1.40 -14.28
C SER A 311 -7.81 -0.45 -14.72
N PHE A 312 -7.12 -0.82 -15.77
CA PHE A 312 -6.12 -0.01 -16.45
C PHE A 312 -6.54 0.18 -17.89
N GLU A 313 -6.86 1.41 -18.24
CA GLU A 313 -7.32 1.77 -19.58
C GLU A 313 -6.25 2.56 -20.31
N ASN A 314 -6.00 2.19 -21.58
CA ASN A 314 -5.03 2.90 -22.43
C ASN A 314 -3.64 3.02 -21.79
N SER A 315 -3.21 1.97 -21.10
CA SER A 315 -1.94 1.93 -20.39
C SER A 315 -0.93 1.06 -21.10
N SER A 316 0.34 1.40 -21.04
CA SER A 316 1.43 0.58 -21.56
C SER A 316 2.56 0.48 -20.54
N SER A 317 3.28 -0.64 -20.54
CA SER A 317 4.44 -0.86 -19.67
C SER A 317 5.27 -2.00 -20.24
N ASP A 318 6.55 -2.04 -19.92
CA ASP A 318 7.42 -3.14 -20.33
C ASP A 318 7.12 -4.43 -19.56
N ASN A 319 6.66 -4.32 -18.33
CA ASN A 319 6.36 -5.46 -17.47
C ASN A 319 5.07 -5.20 -16.65
N ILE A 320 4.05 -6.00 -16.90
CA ILE A 320 2.73 -5.85 -16.24
C ILE A 320 2.35 -7.16 -15.58
N SER A 321 2.04 -7.11 -14.29
CA SER A 321 1.56 -8.25 -13.54
C SER A 321 0.34 -7.89 -12.70
N LEU A 322 -0.82 -8.38 -13.11
CA LEU A 322 -2.11 -8.10 -12.47
C LEU A 322 -2.66 -9.38 -11.83
N GLY A 323 -2.78 -9.37 -10.50
CA GLY A 323 -3.34 -10.48 -9.74
C GLY A 323 -4.62 -10.09 -9.01
N GLY A 324 -5.56 -11.01 -8.90
CA GLY A 324 -6.76 -10.81 -8.09
C GLY A 324 -6.41 -10.49 -6.63
N PHE A 325 -5.31 -11.06 -6.11
CA PHE A 325 -4.80 -10.76 -4.77
C PHE A 325 -3.38 -10.20 -4.78
N VAL A 326 -2.48 -10.75 -5.57
CA VAL A 326 -1.06 -10.36 -5.60
C VAL A 326 -0.60 -10.09 -7.02
N GLY A 327 -0.03 -8.91 -7.27
CA GLY A 327 0.55 -8.58 -8.55
C GLY A 327 1.71 -9.51 -8.88
N ILE A 328 2.78 -9.43 -8.12
CA ILE A 328 3.93 -10.33 -8.25
C ILE A 328 4.41 -10.81 -6.87
N TYR A 329 4.70 -12.10 -6.78
CA TYR A 329 5.41 -12.68 -5.65
C TYR A 329 6.74 -13.25 -6.12
N SER A 330 7.81 -12.74 -5.54
CA SER A 330 9.19 -13.19 -5.76
C SER A 330 9.75 -13.78 -4.47
N THR A 331 10.42 -14.91 -4.56
CA THR A 331 11.10 -15.51 -3.42
C THR A 331 12.57 -15.09 -3.39
N PRO A 332 13.23 -14.98 -2.21
CA PRO A 332 14.64 -14.64 -2.13
C PRO A 332 15.56 -15.67 -2.80
N GLU A 333 16.60 -15.19 -3.50
CA GLU A 333 17.61 -16.05 -4.14
C GLU A 333 18.36 -16.90 -3.12
N TYR A 334 18.66 -16.36 -1.93
CA TYR A 334 19.42 -17.02 -0.88
C TYR A 334 18.62 -17.07 0.42
N ASN A 335 18.31 -18.27 0.86
CA ASN A 335 17.75 -18.47 2.20
C ASN A 335 18.87 -18.95 3.14
N TYR A 336 19.50 -18.03 3.85
CA TYR A 336 20.59 -18.33 4.80
C TYR A 336 20.15 -19.25 5.95
N ASN A 337 18.87 -19.41 6.17
CA ASN A 337 18.29 -20.21 7.25
C ASN A 337 17.58 -21.43 6.68
N SER A 338 18.21 -22.32 5.97
CA SER A 338 17.80 -23.68 5.53
C SER A 338 16.33 -24.16 5.76
N SER A 339 15.40 -23.27 6.05
CA SER A 339 13.96 -23.54 6.15
C SER A 339 13.33 -23.39 4.77
N SER A 340 12.57 -24.38 4.34
CA SER A 340 11.80 -24.32 3.10
C SER A 340 10.90 -23.08 3.10
N SER A 341 10.99 -22.29 2.07
CA SER A 341 10.03 -21.17 1.88
C SER A 341 8.68 -21.72 1.47
N THR A 342 7.62 -21.17 2.03
CA THR A 342 6.26 -21.63 1.79
C THR A 342 5.34 -20.46 1.42
N ALA A 343 4.51 -20.68 0.42
CA ALA A 343 3.39 -19.79 0.14
C ALA A 343 2.10 -20.63 0.20
N THR A 344 1.31 -20.40 1.22
CA THR A 344 0.04 -21.07 1.42
C THR A 344 -1.12 -20.09 1.21
N GLN A 345 -1.99 -20.44 0.27
CA GLN A 345 -3.19 -19.70 -0.08
C GLN A 345 -4.39 -20.56 0.22
N GLU A 346 -5.20 -20.16 1.20
CA GLU A 346 -6.31 -20.96 1.67
C GLU A 346 -7.60 -20.16 1.77
N ASN A 347 -8.70 -20.72 1.26
CA ASN A 347 -10.01 -20.10 1.28
C ASN A 347 -10.00 -18.65 0.77
N LEU A 348 -9.49 -18.48 -0.46
CA LEU A 348 -9.49 -17.18 -1.15
C LEU A 348 -10.67 -17.10 -2.11
N GLU A 349 -11.40 -16.00 -2.09
CA GLU A 349 -12.54 -15.77 -2.97
C GLU A 349 -12.38 -14.47 -3.76
N MET A 350 -12.14 -14.58 -5.07
CA MET A 350 -12.07 -13.46 -6.02
C MET A 350 -13.38 -13.36 -6.80
N LYS A 351 -14.18 -12.35 -6.50
CA LYS A 351 -15.43 -12.00 -7.21
C LYS A 351 -15.26 -10.79 -8.13
N GLY A 352 -14.21 -10.04 -7.90
CA GLY A 352 -13.93 -8.76 -8.56
C GLY A 352 -13.59 -8.90 -10.04
N LYS A 353 -13.20 -7.77 -10.64
CA LYS A 353 -12.84 -7.69 -12.06
C LYS A 353 -11.39 -7.25 -12.20
N ILE A 354 -10.71 -7.80 -13.21
CA ILE A 354 -9.41 -7.34 -13.67
C ILE A 354 -9.55 -6.97 -15.15
N ASN A 355 -9.43 -5.70 -15.46
CA ASN A 355 -9.54 -5.17 -16.81
C ASN A 355 -8.24 -4.48 -17.20
N PHE A 356 -7.72 -4.79 -18.35
CA PHE A 356 -6.58 -4.11 -18.93
C PHE A 356 -6.82 -3.82 -20.41
N SER A 357 -6.60 -2.58 -20.81
CA SER A 357 -6.62 -2.19 -22.23
C SER A 357 -5.40 -1.37 -22.62
N LEU A 358 -4.99 -1.51 -23.86
CA LEU A 358 -3.86 -0.81 -24.46
C LEU A 358 -4.35 0.13 -25.57
N LEU A 359 -3.78 1.32 -25.66
CA LEU A 359 -3.98 2.21 -26.80
C LEU A 359 -3.53 1.53 -28.11
N GLN A 360 -4.40 1.53 -29.11
CA GLN A 360 -4.13 0.90 -30.42
C GLN A 360 -2.90 1.45 -31.14
N ASP A 361 -2.48 2.67 -30.84
CA ASP A 361 -1.37 3.39 -31.47
C ASP A 361 -0.11 3.50 -30.58
N SER A 362 -0.07 2.80 -29.44
CA SER A 362 1.11 2.85 -28.58
C SER A 362 2.28 2.13 -29.26
N TYR A 363 3.37 2.86 -29.47
CA TYR A 363 4.63 2.31 -30.00
C TYR A 363 5.31 1.31 -29.03
N ARG A 364 4.77 1.17 -27.81
CA ARG A 364 5.25 0.23 -26.78
C ARG A 364 4.17 -0.80 -26.51
N THR A 365 4.34 -1.98 -27.06
CA THR A 365 3.58 -3.16 -26.60
C THR A 365 4.23 -3.70 -25.34
N PRO A 366 3.45 -4.06 -24.30
CA PRO A 366 4.04 -4.72 -23.13
C PRO A 366 4.78 -5.96 -23.56
N ILE A 367 6.06 -6.06 -23.17
CA ILE A 367 6.90 -7.22 -23.50
C ILE A 367 6.42 -8.41 -22.66
N ASN A 368 6.07 -8.16 -21.41
CA ASN A 368 5.60 -9.16 -20.45
C ASN A 368 4.28 -8.71 -19.84
N LEU A 369 3.19 -9.39 -20.18
CA LEU A 369 1.87 -9.14 -19.59
C LEU A 369 1.33 -10.42 -18.97
N GLN A 370 1.09 -10.39 -17.65
CA GLN A 370 0.59 -11.53 -16.90
C GLN A 370 -0.66 -11.14 -16.12
N MET A 371 -1.69 -11.98 -16.17
CA MET A 371 -2.95 -11.77 -15.45
C MET A 371 -3.40 -13.08 -14.80
N GLY A 372 -3.76 -13.04 -13.52
CA GLY A 372 -4.24 -14.21 -12.79
C GLY A 372 -5.27 -13.90 -11.73
N GLY A 373 -6.17 -14.82 -11.46
CA GLY A 373 -7.22 -14.66 -10.45
C GLY A 373 -6.69 -14.58 -9.02
N VAL A 374 -5.48 -15.08 -8.75
CA VAL A 374 -4.78 -14.97 -7.46
C VAL A 374 -3.48 -14.21 -7.63
N PHE A 375 -2.53 -14.74 -8.39
CA PHE A 375 -1.27 -14.08 -8.71
C PHE A 375 -1.20 -13.70 -10.18
N GLY A 376 -0.76 -12.48 -10.49
CA GLY A 376 -0.32 -12.15 -11.85
C GLY A 376 0.92 -12.96 -12.22
N THR A 377 1.95 -12.89 -11.38
CA THR A 377 3.20 -13.65 -11.51
C THR A 377 3.63 -14.24 -10.18
N TYR A 378 4.10 -15.48 -10.24
CA TYR A 378 4.86 -16.11 -9.17
C TYR A 378 6.26 -16.45 -9.70
N GLN A 379 7.29 -15.95 -9.05
CA GLN A 379 8.68 -16.15 -9.42
C GLN A 379 9.47 -16.80 -8.28
N GLY A 380 9.96 -18.02 -8.48
CA GLY A 380 10.88 -18.71 -7.59
C GLY A 380 12.30 -18.75 -8.15
N TYR A 381 13.30 -18.98 -7.30
CA TYR A 381 14.69 -19.20 -7.70
C TYR A 381 15.08 -20.67 -7.50
N ASP A 382 15.86 -21.22 -8.44
CA ASP A 382 16.11 -22.67 -8.57
C ASP A 382 16.82 -23.34 -7.40
N GLU A 383 17.52 -22.60 -6.54
CA GLU A 383 18.39 -23.17 -5.50
C GLU A 383 17.66 -23.53 -4.18
N ASN A 384 16.39 -23.14 -4.03
CA ASN A 384 15.63 -23.38 -2.80
C ASN A 384 14.33 -24.17 -3.09
N PRO A 385 14.02 -25.20 -2.29
CA PRO A 385 12.75 -25.92 -2.44
C PRO A 385 11.58 -25.07 -1.99
N TYR A 386 10.83 -24.53 -2.95
CA TYR A 386 9.61 -23.78 -2.68
C TYR A 386 8.38 -24.67 -2.88
N GLN A 387 7.45 -24.58 -1.93
CA GLN A 387 6.14 -25.16 -2.05
C GLN A 387 5.09 -24.06 -2.17
N LEU A 388 4.28 -24.16 -3.21
CA LEU A 388 3.14 -23.27 -3.44
C LEU A 388 1.86 -24.08 -3.29
N MET A 389 1.06 -23.73 -2.31
CA MET A 389 -0.18 -24.41 -2.00
C MET A 389 -1.38 -23.51 -2.22
N PHE A 390 -2.35 -24.00 -3.01
CA PHE A 390 -3.66 -23.41 -3.20
C PHE A 390 -4.72 -24.37 -2.72
N ASN A 391 -5.45 -24.02 -1.69
CA ASN A 391 -6.52 -24.84 -1.15
C ASN A 391 -7.81 -24.01 -1.02
N ASP A 392 -8.92 -24.55 -1.51
CA ASP A 392 -10.24 -23.89 -1.46
C ASP A 392 -10.23 -22.48 -2.11
N ILE A 393 -9.69 -22.39 -3.32
CA ILE A 393 -9.62 -21.14 -4.08
C ILE A 393 -10.87 -21.02 -4.97
N LYS A 394 -11.56 -19.89 -4.86
CA LYS A 394 -12.73 -19.58 -5.69
C LYS A 394 -12.46 -18.33 -6.52
N VAL A 395 -12.45 -18.47 -7.84
CA VAL A 395 -12.34 -17.36 -8.78
C VAL A 395 -13.57 -17.35 -9.68
N SER A 396 -14.49 -16.44 -9.40
CA SER A 396 -15.75 -16.28 -10.14
C SER A 396 -15.86 -14.94 -10.85
N GLY A 397 -14.86 -14.08 -10.73
CA GLY A 397 -14.79 -12.76 -11.34
C GLY A 397 -14.50 -12.78 -12.85
N ASN A 398 -14.25 -11.59 -13.40
CA ASN A 398 -13.93 -11.42 -14.81
C ASN A 398 -12.47 -10.98 -14.98
N ILE A 399 -11.79 -11.58 -15.95
CA ILE A 399 -10.46 -11.16 -16.41
C ILE A 399 -10.59 -10.74 -17.88
N THR A 400 -10.42 -9.46 -18.17
CA THR A 400 -10.61 -8.92 -19.52
C THR A 400 -9.33 -8.24 -20.00
N LEU A 401 -8.91 -8.59 -21.20
CA LEU A 401 -7.76 -8.02 -21.87
C LEU A 401 -8.12 -7.53 -23.28
N ASP A 402 -7.84 -6.28 -23.58
CA ASP A 402 -7.82 -5.73 -24.95
C ASP A 402 -6.45 -5.10 -25.22
N ALA A 403 -5.51 -5.87 -25.72
CA ALA A 403 -4.12 -5.46 -25.93
C ALA A 403 -3.60 -6.01 -27.26
N ALA A 404 -4.07 -5.43 -28.36
CA ALA A 404 -3.61 -5.81 -29.70
C ALA A 404 -2.08 -5.61 -29.79
N GLY A 405 -1.33 -6.66 -30.11
CA GLY A 405 0.13 -6.63 -30.25
C GLY A 405 0.95 -7.20 -29.08
N SER A 406 0.33 -7.54 -27.95
CA SER A 406 0.99 -8.21 -26.84
C SER A 406 0.87 -9.74 -26.90
N ALA A 407 1.75 -10.45 -26.17
CA ALA A 407 1.73 -11.90 -26.01
C ALA A 407 1.48 -12.25 -24.53
N PRO A 408 0.26 -12.10 -24.02
CA PRO A 408 -0.04 -12.24 -22.60
C PRO A 408 -0.12 -13.69 -22.15
N TYR A 409 0.17 -13.88 -20.84
CA TYR A 409 -0.14 -15.10 -20.10
C TYR A 409 -1.32 -14.84 -19.18
N ILE A 410 -2.40 -15.59 -19.35
CA ILE A 410 -3.62 -15.41 -18.53
C ILE A 410 -4.00 -16.75 -17.92
N GLY A 411 -4.08 -16.80 -16.59
CA GLY A 411 -4.48 -17.98 -15.83
C GLY A 411 -5.64 -17.72 -14.88
N GLY A 412 -6.49 -18.69 -14.65
CA GLY A 412 -7.57 -18.60 -13.68
C GLY A 412 -7.05 -18.41 -12.24
N ILE A 413 -5.87 -18.97 -11.90
CA ILE A 413 -5.19 -18.79 -10.63
C ILE A 413 -3.93 -17.92 -10.81
N VAL A 414 -2.99 -18.34 -11.68
CA VAL A 414 -1.71 -17.63 -11.87
C VAL A 414 -1.50 -17.34 -13.36
N GLY A 415 -1.19 -16.09 -13.69
CA GLY A 415 -0.85 -15.70 -15.06
C GLY A 415 0.44 -16.35 -15.52
N ASN A 416 1.52 -16.18 -14.77
CA ASN A 416 2.83 -16.77 -15.08
C ASN A 416 3.48 -17.39 -13.83
N LEU A 417 3.77 -18.67 -13.91
CA LEU A 417 4.42 -19.47 -12.89
C LEU A 417 5.85 -19.79 -13.34
N GLN A 418 6.83 -19.06 -12.81
CA GLN A 418 8.23 -19.17 -13.24
C GLN A 418 9.04 -20.16 -12.39
N ALA A 419 10.21 -20.55 -12.91
CA ALA A 419 11.13 -21.56 -12.36
C ALA A 419 11.47 -21.42 -10.85
N GLY A 420 12.02 -22.49 -10.27
CA GLY A 420 12.41 -22.55 -8.86
C GLY A 420 11.33 -23.10 -7.94
N ILE A 421 10.17 -23.48 -8.46
CA ILE A 421 9.12 -24.12 -7.68
C ILE A 421 9.27 -25.63 -7.78
N ASN A 422 9.51 -26.29 -6.64
CA ASN A 422 9.61 -27.75 -6.62
C ASN A 422 8.27 -28.44 -6.66
N GLU A 423 7.27 -27.82 -6.05
CA GLU A 423 5.93 -28.41 -5.99
C GLU A 423 4.84 -27.33 -5.99
N VAL A 424 3.88 -27.48 -6.87
CA VAL A 424 2.63 -26.71 -6.87
C VAL A 424 1.48 -27.67 -6.57
N ASN A 425 0.73 -27.39 -5.52
CA ASN A 425 -0.41 -28.19 -5.13
C ASN A 425 -1.69 -27.35 -5.17
N VAL A 426 -2.67 -27.78 -5.95
CA VAL A 426 -3.98 -27.14 -6.06
C VAL A 426 -5.06 -28.12 -5.63
N GLN A 427 -5.82 -27.79 -4.61
CA GLN A 427 -6.86 -28.63 -4.06
C GLN A 427 -8.17 -27.87 -3.86
N ASN A 428 -9.30 -28.58 -3.98
CA ASN A 428 -10.64 -28.10 -3.63
C ASN A 428 -11.00 -26.73 -4.27
N SER A 429 -10.48 -26.42 -5.45
CA SER A 429 -10.58 -25.10 -6.05
C SER A 429 -11.64 -25.06 -7.16
N ASP A 430 -12.41 -23.95 -7.22
CA ASP A 430 -13.43 -23.68 -8.22
C ASP A 430 -13.07 -22.44 -9.02
N ILE A 431 -12.74 -22.61 -10.28
CA ILE A 431 -12.37 -21.54 -11.19
C ILE A 431 -13.47 -21.42 -12.26
N SER A 432 -14.45 -20.58 -11.98
CA SER A 432 -15.56 -20.27 -12.88
C SER A 432 -15.44 -18.86 -13.50
N ALA A 433 -14.23 -18.28 -13.47
CA ALA A 433 -13.95 -16.97 -14.03
C ALA A 433 -14.24 -16.89 -15.53
N SER A 434 -14.80 -15.75 -15.95
CA SER A 434 -14.89 -15.42 -17.38
C SER A 434 -13.59 -14.76 -17.81
N ILE A 435 -12.86 -15.40 -18.72
CA ILE A 435 -11.62 -14.86 -19.31
C ILE A 435 -11.91 -14.44 -20.75
N SER A 436 -11.72 -13.17 -21.06
CA SER A 436 -11.84 -12.61 -22.40
C SER A 436 -10.55 -11.89 -22.79
N ALA A 437 -9.93 -12.30 -23.89
CA ALA A 437 -8.70 -11.69 -24.37
C ALA A 437 -8.74 -11.38 -25.86
N LYS A 438 -8.32 -10.18 -26.23
CA LYS A 438 -8.07 -9.74 -27.59
C LYS A 438 -6.62 -9.29 -27.69
N ALA A 439 -5.75 -10.21 -28.08
CA ALA A 439 -4.32 -10.00 -28.21
C ALA A 439 -3.71 -10.95 -29.25
N ILE A 440 -2.43 -10.71 -29.61
CA ILE A 440 -1.69 -11.59 -30.52
C ILE A 440 -0.92 -12.60 -29.64
N TYR A 441 -0.92 -13.89 -30.06
CA TYR A 441 -0.20 -14.98 -29.39
C TYR A 441 -0.55 -15.17 -27.90
N THR A 442 -1.81 -15.00 -27.54
CA THR A 442 -2.29 -15.17 -26.15
C THR A 442 -2.16 -16.61 -25.69
N GLN A 443 -1.63 -16.82 -24.49
CA GLN A 443 -1.65 -18.09 -23.78
C GLN A 443 -2.67 -18.01 -22.65
N ILE A 444 -3.72 -18.81 -22.73
CA ILE A 444 -4.80 -18.85 -21.73
C ILE A 444 -4.88 -20.25 -21.15
N GLY A 445 -4.75 -20.37 -19.84
CA GLY A 445 -4.94 -21.61 -19.10
C GLY A 445 -6.06 -21.51 -18.07
N GLY A 446 -6.80 -22.58 -17.86
CA GLY A 446 -7.86 -22.63 -16.84
C GLY A 446 -7.34 -22.37 -15.43
N LEU A 447 -6.13 -22.85 -15.11
CA LEU A 447 -5.45 -22.61 -13.85
C LEU A 447 -4.24 -21.68 -14.04
N PHE A 448 -3.34 -22.01 -14.96
CA PHE A 448 -2.09 -21.30 -15.21
C PHE A 448 -1.98 -20.86 -16.67
N GLY A 449 -1.58 -19.61 -16.92
CA GLY A 449 -1.34 -19.09 -18.27
C GLY A 449 -0.03 -19.63 -18.84
N ALA A 450 1.05 -19.55 -18.09
CA ALA A 450 2.33 -20.17 -18.40
C ALA A 450 2.91 -20.87 -17.17
N VAL A 451 3.66 -21.94 -17.38
CA VAL A 451 4.24 -22.75 -16.30
C VAL A 451 5.66 -23.17 -16.66
N THR A 452 6.57 -22.90 -15.73
CA THR A 452 7.93 -23.43 -15.72
C THR A 452 8.22 -23.95 -14.32
N THR A 453 7.93 -25.22 -14.06
CA THR A 453 8.12 -25.86 -12.73
C THR A 453 8.49 -27.33 -12.88
N ASN A 454 9.02 -27.94 -11.81
CA ASN A 454 9.42 -29.33 -11.79
C ASN A 454 8.23 -30.28 -11.59
N SER A 455 7.20 -29.89 -10.83
CA SER A 455 6.02 -30.73 -10.62
C SER A 455 4.76 -29.93 -10.32
N ILE A 456 3.61 -30.42 -10.74
CA ILE A 456 2.28 -29.89 -10.43
C ILE A 456 1.42 -31.06 -9.96
N SER A 457 0.73 -30.87 -8.81
CA SER A 457 -0.31 -31.77 -8.31
C SER A 457 -1.66 -31.06 -8.32
N LEU A 458 -2.67 -31.65 -8.91
CA LEU A 458 -4.02 -31.09 -9.07
C LEU A 458 -5.05 -31.96 -8.36
#